data_89a21961241dc726348966e30562224c
#
_entry.id   89a21961241dc726348966e30562224c
#
_cell.length_a   1.000
_cell.length_b   1.000
_cell.length_c   1.000
_cell.angle_alpha   90.00
_cell.angle_beta   90.00
_cell.angle_gamma   90.00
#
_symmetry.space_group_name_H-M   'P 1'
#
loop_
_entity.id
_entity.type
_entity.pdbx_description
1 polymer ?
#
loop_
_entity_poly.entity_id
_entity_poly.type
_entity_poly.pdbx_seq_one_letter_code
_entity_poly.pdbx_strand_id
1 'polypeptide(L)'
;LSALLNWPQATFASKIDIKDNKLEVTREIDEGLETIEINVPAIVTCDLRLNEPRYASLPNIMKAKKKPIEEISASDLGVDTSPRVEQIKVEEPPKRKAGIKVANVAELVQKLKNEAKVI
;
A
#
# COMPACT_ATOMS: atom_id res chain seq x y z
N LEU A 1 -8.72 -5.83 6.58
CA LEU A 1 -8.51 -7.03 7.40
C LEU A 1 -8.06 -6.66 8.81
N SER A 2 -7.04 -5.81 8.98
CA SER A 2 -6.54 -5.34 10.28
C SER A 2 -7.66 -4.81 11.17
N ALA A 3 -8.47 -3.87 10.68
CA ALA A 3 -9.59 -3.30 11.43
C ALA A 3 -10.65 -4.35 11.84
N LEU A 4 -10.94 -5.33 10.96
CA LEU A 4 -11.90 -6.40 11.26
C LEU A 4 -11.39 -7.37 12.33
N LEU A 5 -10.09 -7.60 12.38
CA LEU A 5 -9.45 -8.46 13.36
C LEU A 5 -9.01 -7.71 14.62
N ASN A 6 -9.07 -6.39 14.61
CA ASN A 6 -8.50 -5.53 15.65
C ASN A 6 -7.00 -5.84 15.90
N TRP A 7 -6.26 -6.11 14.83
CA TRP A 7 -4.82 -6.36 14.86
C TRP A 7 -4.06 -5.13 14.39
N PRO A 8 -2.87 -4.86 14.93
CA PRO A 8 -2.01 -3.79 14.42
C PRO A 8 -1.60 -4.05 12.97
N GLN A 9 -1.27 -2.99 12.24
CA GLN A 9 -0.79 -3.11 10.87
C GLN A 9 0.45 -2.28 10.61
N ALA A 10 1.29 -2.77 9.70
CA ALA A 10 2.38 -2.04 9.09
C ALA A 10 2.32 -2.22 7.57
N THR A 11 2.38 -1.12 6.82
CA THR A 11 2.20 -1.13 5.37
C THR A 11 3.49 -0.80 4.63
N PHE A 12 3.66 -1.37 3.42
CA PHE A 12 4.83 -1.14 2.55
C PHE A 12 6.17 -1.46 3.22
N ALA A 13 6.22 -2.60 3.93
CA ALA A 13 7.43 -3.03 4.61
C ALA A 13 8.56 -3.32 3.61
N SER A 14 9.67 -2.61 3.76
CA SER A 14 10.93 -2.87 3.05
C SER A 14 11.92 -3.69 3.87
N LYS A 15 11.73 -3.74 5.19
CA LYS A 15 12.50 -4.56 6.12
C LYS A 15 11.65 -4.97 7.31
N ILE A 16 11.81 -6.20 7.78
CA ILE A 16 11.13 -6.72 8.98
C ILE A 16 12.15 -7.46 9.82
N ASP A 17 12.31 -7.02 11.07
CA ASP A 17 13.06 -7.72 12.09
C ASP A 17 12.09 -8.28 13.14
N ILE A 18 12.17 -9.58 13.41
CA ILE A 18 11.30 -10.24 14.39
C ILE A 18 12.08 -10.32 15.72
N LYS A 19 11.49 -9.74 16.77
CA LYS A 19 12.06 -9.73 18.12
C LYS A 19 11.03 -10.21 19.12
N ASP A 20 11.21 -11.40 19.64
CA ASP A 20 10.27 -12.04 20.58
C ASP A 20 8.84 -12.03 20.05
N ASN A 21 7.97 -11.23 20.65
CA ASN A 21 6.56 -11.10 20.30
C ASN A 21 6.24 -9.78 19.58
N LYS A 22 7.24 -9.16 18.95
CA LYS A 22 7.14 -7.88 18.25
C LYS A 22 7.79 -7.93 16.89
N LEU A 23 7.35 -7.05 16.01
CA LEU A 23 7.94 -6.79 14.69
C LEU A 23 8.44 -5.36 14.65
N GLU A 24 9.71 -5.16 14.32
CA GLU A 24 10.22 -3.88 13.86
C GLU A 24 10.12 -3.82 12.35
N VAL A 25 9.28 -2.94 11.83
CA VAL A 25 8.99 -2.84 10.41
C VAL A 25 9.49 -1.50 9.89
N THR A 26 10.42 -1.54 8.95
CA THR A 26 10.90 -0.35 8.23
C THR A 26 10.13 -0.19 6.94
N ARG A 27 9.63 1.01 6.68
CA ARG A 27 8.89 1.38 5.48
C ARG A 27 9.32 2.75 4.98
N GLU A 28 9.05 3.04 3.72
CA GLU A 28 9.28 4.33 3.11
C GLU A 28 8.04 5.20 3.20
N ILE A 29 8.24 6.44 3.63
CA ILE A 29 7.23 7.50 3.68
C ILE A 29 7.76 8.72 2.91
N ASP A 30 6.95 9.76 2.72
CA ASP A 30 7.34 10.93 1.92
C ASP A 30 8.59 11.64 2.47
N GLU A 31 8.77 11.65 3.79
CA GLU A 31 9.91 12.26 4.48
C GLU A 31 11.15 11.36 4.55
N GLY A 32 11.07 10.09 4.17
CA GLY A 32 12.17 9.15 4.20
C GLY A 32 11.81 7.76 4.71
N LEU A 33 12.65 7.19 5.57
CA LEU A 33 12.40 5.87 6.17
C LEU A 33 11.84 6.02 7.59
N GLU A 34 10.76 5.28 7.84
CA GLU A 34 10.16 5.15 9.17
C GLU A 34 10.29 3.70 9.65
N THR A 35 10.69 3.52 10.90
CA THR A 35 10.67 2.20 11.55
C THR A 35 9.66 2.22 12.69
N ILE A 36 8.68 1.33 12.61
CA ILE A 36 7.64 1.17 13.62
C ILE A 36 7.73 -0.20 14.30
N GLU A 37 7.43 -0.24 15.59
CA GLU A 37 7.31 -1.48 16.35
C GLU A 37 5.84 -1.82 16.55
N ILE A 38 5.45 -3.05 16.21
CA ILE A 38 4.08 -3.55 16.39
C ILE A 38 4.10 -4.92 17.08
N ASN A 39 3.06 -5.20 17.86
CA ASN A 39 2.89 -6.49 18.50
C ASN A 39 2.34 -7.53 17.52
N VAL A 40 2.66 -8.80 17.70
CA VAL A 40 2.01 -9.90 16.99
C VAL A 40 0.81 -10.43 17.79
N PRO A 41 -0.25 -10.92 17.14
CA PRO A 41 -0.44 -11.03 15.68
C PRO A 41 -0.66 -9.67 15.01
N ALA A 42 -0.18 -9.52 13.78
CA ALA A 42 -0.23 -8.27 13.02
C ALA A 42 -0.49 -8.51 11.52
N ILE A 43 -0.98 -7.49 10.84
CA ILE A 43 -1.09 -7.47 9.39
C ILE A 43 0.04 -6.62 8.82
N VAL A 44 0.85 -7.23 7.95
CA VAL A 44 1.95 -6.51 7.28
C VAL A 44 1.77 -6.62 5.77
N THR A 45 1.80 -5.49 5.08
CA THR A 45 1.91 -5.48 3.62
C THR A 45 3.37 -5.24 3.23
N CYS A 46 3.84 -5.95 2.21
CA CYS A 46 5.24 -5.95 1.82
C CYS A 46 5.47 -5.11 0.57
N ASP A 47 6.60 -4.40 0.55
CA ASP A 47 7.15 -3.78 -0.65
C ASP A 47 7.97 -4.84 -1.42
N LEU A 48 8.15 -4.60 -2.71
CA LEU A 48 8.98 -5.43 -3.60
C LEU A 48 10.45 -5.53 -3.13
N ARG A 49 10.93 -4.59 -2.32
CA ARG A 49 12.30 -4.54 -1.79
C ARG A 49 12.52 -5.38 -0.53
N LEU A 50 11.47 -5.96 0.04
CA LEU A 50 11.57 -6.74 1.28
C LEU A 50 12.51 -7.93 1.12
N ASN A 51 12.38 -8.67 0.02
CA ASN A 51 13.23 -9.82 -0.30
C ASN A 51 13.53 -9.87 -1.80
N GLU A 52 14.70 -10.40 -2.14
CA GLU A 52 15.00 -10.77 -3.52
C GLU A 52 14.15 -11.98 -3.95
N PRO A 53 13.40 -11.92 -5.05
CA PRO A 53 12.59 -13.03 -5.52
C PRO A 53 13.46 -14.25 -5.86
N ARG A 54 13.11 -15.41 -5.33
CA ARG A 54 13.80 -16.67 -5.63
C ARG A 54 13.22 -17.34 -6.88
N TYR A 55 14.08 -17.85 -7.72
CA TYR A 55 13.66 -18.67 -8.86
C TYR A 55 13.16 -20.05 -8.40
N ALA A 56 12.03 -20.48 -8.96
CA ALA A 56 11.52 -21.83 -8.70
C ALA A 56 12.30 -22.86 -9.51
N SER A 57 12.83 -23.90 -8.86
CA SER A 57 13.45 -25.04 -9.56
C SER A 57 12.37 -25.89 -10.23
N LEU A 58 12.73 -26.59 -11.32
CA LEU A 58 11.80 -27.48 -12.04
C LEU A 58 11.09 -28.49 -11.13
N PRO A 59 11.77 -29.18 -10.16
CA PRO A 59 11.09 -30.05 -9.22
C PRO A 59 10.05 -29.33 -8.34
N ASN A 60 10.31 -28.10 -7.95
CA ASN A 60 9.37 -27.32 -7.14
C ASN A 60 8.14 -26.86 -7.96
N ILE A 61 8.32 -26.51 -9.23
CA ILE A 61 7.22 -26.23 -10.15
C ILE A 61 6.32 -27.47 -10.29
N MET A 62 6.92 -28.66 -10.48
CA MET A 62 6.16 -29.90 -10.59
C MET A 62 5.42 -30.27 -9.29
N LYS A 63 6.01 -30.03 -8.13
CA LYS A 63 5.36 -30.21 -6.84
C LYS A 63 4.21 -29.24 -6.65
N ALA A 64 4.40 -27.96 -7.03
CA ALA A 64 3.36 -26.93 -6.91
C ALA A 64 2.11 -27.27 -7.73
N LYS A 65 2.29 -27.79 -8.95
CA LYS A 65 1.19 -28.22 -9.84
C LYS A 65 0.32 -29.34 -9.23
N LYS A 66 0.87 -30.12 -8.29
CA LYS A 66 0.17 -31.25 -7.65
C LYS A 66 -0.46 -30.86 -6.31
N LYS A 67 -0.22 -29.66 -5.82
CA LYS A 67 -0.85 -29.21 -4.56
C LYS A 67 -2.34 -28.96 -4.78
N PRO A 68 -3.20 -29.43 -3.87
CA PRO A 68 -4.62 -29.13 -3.94
C PRO A 68 -4.85 -27.62 -3.72
N ILE A 69 -5.79 -27.08 -4.47
CA ILE A 69 -6.32 -25.73 -4.27
C ILE A 69 -7.76 -25.93 -3.78
N GLU A 70 -8.04 -25.44 -2.58
CA GLU A 70 -9.40 -25.45 -2.03
C GLU A 70 -10.12 -24.18 -2.51
N GLU A 71 -11.22 -24.34 -3.21
CA GLU A 71 -12.09 -23.26 -3.65
C GLU A 71 -13.33 -23.22 -2.76
N ILE A 72 -13.50 -22.11 -2.05
CA ILE A 72 -14.64 -21.89 -1.15
C ILE A 72 -15.46 -20.74 -1.70
N SER A 73 -16.75 -20.97 -1.96
CA SER A 73 -17.64 -19.91 -2.43
C SER A 73 -18.07 -18.99 -1.29
N ALA A 74 -18.36 -17.73 -1.61
CA ALA A 74 -18.89 -16.78 -0.62
C ALA A 74 -20.23 -17.26 -0.03
N SER A 75 -21.05 -17.96 -0.83
CA SER A 75 -22.31 -18.56 -0.40
C SER A 75 -22.11 -19.65 0.66
N ASP A 76 -21.06 -20.46 0.53
CA ASP A 76 -20.73 -21.52 1.51
C ASP A 76 -20.28 -20.93 2.84
N LEU A 77 -19.71 -19.72 2.81
CA LEU A 77 -19.36 -18.95 3.99
C LEU A 77 -20.52 -18.14 4.57
N GLY A 78 -21.69 -18.16 3.93
CA GLY A 78 -22.87 -17.38 4.35
C GLY A 78 -22.65 -15.86 4.26
N VAL A 79 -21.75 -15.39 3.38
CA VAL A 79 -21.43 -13.97 3.22
C VAL A 79 -22.25 -13.39 2.09
N ASP A 80 -22.96 -12.28 2.36
CA ASP A 80 -23.62 -11.46 1.35
C ASP A 80 -22.57 -10.61 0.64
N THR A 81 -22.38 -10.86 -0.67
CA THR A 81 -21.46 -10.15 -1.55
C THR A 81 -22.15 -9.11 -2.42
N SER A 82 -23.44 -8.83 -2.17
CA SER A 82 -24.19 -7.82 -2.92
C SER A 82 -23.48 -6.44 -2.83
N PRO A 83 -23.32 -5.74 -3.96
CA PRO A 83 -22.72 -4.41 -3.97
C PRO A 83 -23.56 -3.44 -3.11
N ARG A 84 -22.92 -2.76 -2.17
CA ARG A 84 -23.57 -1.72 -1.34
C ARG A 84 -23.38 -0.30 -1.90
N VAL A 85 -22.62 -0.19 -2.97
CA VAL A 85 -22.31 1.07 -3.66
C VAL A 85 -22.51 0.87 -5.15
N GLU A 86 -23.15 1.83 -5.79
CA GLU A 86 -23.31 1.87 -7.24
C GLU A 86 -22.39 2.94 -7.81
N GLN A 87 -21.65 2.59 -8.88
CA GLN A 87 -20.83 3.54 -9.60
C GLN A 87 -21.70 4.35 -10.56
N ILE A 88 -22.00 5.60 -10.19
CA ILE A 88 -22.92 6.45 -10.95
C ILE A 88 -22.25 7.02 -12.21
N LYS A 89 -20.96 7.41 -12.13
CA LYS A 89 -20.24 8.09 -13.22
C LYS A 89 -18.74 7.89 -13.11
N VAL A 90 -18.07 7.80 -14.26
CA VAL A 90 -16.62 7.87 -14.41
C VAL A 90 -16.31 8.99 -15.39
N GLU A 91 -15.44 9.91 -15.00
CA GLU A 91 -15.00 11.02 -15.84
C GLU A 91 -13.49 11.12 -15.81
N GLU A 92 -12.89 11.54 -16.91
CA GLU A 92 -11.46 11.90 -16.90
C GLU A 92 -11.25 13.14 -16.01
N PRO A 93 -10.16 13.18 -15.23
CA PRO A 93 -9.83 14.38 -14.48
C PRO A 93 -9.60 15.56 -15.44
N PRO A 94 -9.99 16.78 -15.05
CA PRO A 94 -9.78 17.94 -15.89
C PRO A 94 -8.29 18.15 -16.17
N LYS A 95 -7.95 18.42 -17.44
CA LYS A 95 -6.57 18.69 -17.84
C LYS A 95 -6.06 19.91 -17.11
N ARG A 96 -4.98 19.76 -16.36
CA ARG A 96 -4.30 20.87 -15.70
C ARG A 96 -3.60 21.72 -16.76
N LYS A 97 -3.71 23.05 -16.63
CA LYS A 97 -2.93 23.97 -17.45
C LYS A 97 -1.46 23.89 -17.05
N ALA A 98 -0.57 24.12 -18.01
CA ALA A 98 0.86 24.24 -17.72
C ALA A 98 1.10 25.35 -16.70
N GLY A 99 2.08 25.13 -15.81
CA GLY A 99 2.50 26.17 -14.87
C GLY A 99 3.18 27.36 -15.57
N ILE A 100 3.33 28.46 -14.84
CA ILE A 100 4.01 29.66 -15.30
C ILE A 100 5.46 29.59 -14.83
N LYS A 101 6.41 29.78 -15.76
CA LYS A 101 7.82 29.92 -15.39
C LYS A 101 8.04 31.33 -14.80
N VAL A 102 8.72 31.38 -13.67
CA VAL A 102 9.07 32.62 -12.97
C VAL A 102 10.58 32.89 -13.06
N ALA A 103 10.99 34.14 -12.99
CA ALA A 103 12.39 34.54 -13.16
C ALA A 103 13.24 34.23 -11.90
N ASN A 104 12.65 34.30 -10.72
CA ASN A 104 13.36 34.11 -9.45
C ASN A 104 12.44 33.66 -8.32
N VAL A 105 13.02 33.29 -7.18
CA VAL A 105 12.32 32.81 -6.00
C VAL A 105 11.38 33.84 -5.41
N ALA A 106 11.75 35.12 -5.41
CA ALA A 106 10.91 36.19 -4.86
C ALA A 106 9.61 36.33 -5.64
N GLU A 107 9.66 36.26 -6.95
CA GLU A 107 8.48 36.27 -7.83
C GLU A 107 7.61 35.02 -7.58
N LEU A 108 8.22 33.82 -7.41
CA LEU A 108 7.50 32.61 -7.07
C LEU A 108 6.70 32.78 -5.77
N VAL A 109 7.36 33.26 -4.71
CA VAL A 109 6.71 33.47 -3.41
C VAL A 109 5.56 34.47 -3.53
N GLN A 110 5.75 35.58 -4.24
CA GLN A 110 4.69 36.56 -4.49
C GLN A 110 3.49 35.96 -5.21
N LYS A 111 3.71 35.15 -6.25
CA LYS A 111 2.63 34.48 -6.99
C LYS A 111 1.90 33.46 -6.14
N LEU A 112 2.62 32.65 -5.36
CA LEU A 112 2.02 31.68 -4.46
C LEU A 112 1.18 32.36 -3.37
N LYS A 113 1.63 33.50 -2.86
CA LYS A 113 0.94 34.26 -1.82
C LYS A 113 -0.25 35.06 -2.34
N ASN A 114 -0.08 35.80 -3.43
CA ASN A 114 -1.07 36.80 -3.89
C ASN A 114 -2.03 36.24 -4.93
N GLU A 115 -1.57 35.36 -5.83
CA GLU A 115 -2.39 34.77 -6.91
C GLU A 115 -2.95 33.42 -6.52
N ALA A 116 -2.11 32.47 -6.13
CA ALA A 116 -2.53 31.12 -5.78
C ALA A 116 -3.09 31.00 -4.36
N LYS A 117 -2.69 31.90 -3.44
CA LYS A 117 -3.12 31.94 -2.02
C LYS A 117 -2.94 30.63 -1.30
N VAL A 118 -1.78 29.98 -1.52
CA VAL A 118 -1.45 28.66 -0.92
C VAL A 118 -0.40 28.76 0.20
N ILE A 119 0.19 29.93 0.39
CA ILE A 119 1.13 30.28 1.47
C ILE A 119 0.81 31.65 2.04
#